data_f6a6399bd45d735d8ef060348b2c0f58
#
_entry.id   f6a6399bd45d735d8ef060348b2c0f58
#
_cell.length_a   1.000
_cell.length_b   1.000
_cell.length_c   1.000
_cell.angle_alpha   90.00
_cell.angle_beta   90.00
_cell.angle_gamma   90.00
#
_symmetry.space_group_name_H-M   'P 1'
#
loop_
_entity.id
_entity.type
_entity.pdbx_description
1 polymer ?
#
loop_
_entity_poly.entity_id
_entity_poly.type
_entity_poly.pdbx_seq_one_letter_code
_entity_poly.pdbx_strand_id
1 'polypeptide(L)'
;VVFQSPVVHTPQKGKPITTLYLSAAMQVLGNDQFRYVGEWFGENSAVLEFETELDGISINGIDMIGWNDAGQINSFKVMVRPLKAINMLHQMMGAMLTQMAPKN
;
A
#
# COMPACT_ATOMS: atom_id res chain seq x y z
N VAL A 1 10.41 -10.16 3.39
CA VAL A 1 9.82 -8.97 2.74
C VAL A 1 9.78 -7.80 3.71
N VAL A 2 10.08 -6.63 3.22
CA VAL A 2 9.99 -5.38 3.99
C VAL A 2 8.91 -4.51 3.34
N PHE A 3 7.95 -4.08 4.14
CA PHE A 3 6.87 -3.19 3.71
C PHE A 3 7.09 -1.79 4.27
N GLN A 4 6.98 -0.78 3.41
CA GLN A 4 7.09 0.63 3.81
C GLN A 4 5.80 1.36 3.45
N SER A 5 5.08 1.77 4.48
CA SER A 5 3.79 2.47 4.36
C SER A 5 4.00 3.96 4.04
N PRO A 6 3.06 4.61 3.34
CA PRO A 6 3.14 6.06 3.11
C PRO A 6 2.90 6.88 4.37
N VAL A 7 2.34 6.29 5.43
CA VAL A 7 1.98 7.03 6.65
C VAL A 7 2.81 6.66 7.88
N VAL A 8 3.60 5.59 7.81
CA VAL A 8 4.44 5.11 8.92
C VAL A 8 5.88 5.00 8.42
N HIS A 9 6.80 5.73 9.04
CA HIS A 9 8.19 5.74 8.61
C HIS A 9 8.91 4.42 8.92
N THR A 10 8.57 3.77 10.03
CA THR A 10 9.21 2.52 10.45
C THR A 10 8.86 1.39 9.49
N PRO A 11 9.85 0.75 8.84
CA PRO A 11 9.57 -0.40 7.96
C PRO A 11 8.96 -1.57 8.74
N GLN A 12 8.01 -2.25 8.11
CA GLN A 12 7.39 -3.44 8.67
C GLN A 12 8.05 -4.66 8.04
N LYS A 13 8.64 -5.52 8.85
CA LYS A 13 9.44 -6.65 8.35
C LYS A 13 8.70 -7.96 8.53
N GLY A 14 8.71 -8.76 7.48
CA GLY A 14 8.19 -10.11 7.47
C GLY A 14 6.88 -10.25 6.73
N LYS A 15 6.60 -11.47 6.30
CA LYS A 15 5.42 -11.79 5.49
C LYS A 15 4.10 -11.59 6.25
N PRO A 16 3.96 -12.00 7.52
CA PRO A 16 2.68 -11.83 8.22
C PRO A 16 2.25 -10.38 8.35
N ILE A 17 3.16 -9.49 8.77
CA ILE A 17 2.81 -8.07 8.94
C ILE A 17 2.57 -7.39 7.60
N THR A 18 3.35 -7.74 6.57
CA THR A 18 3.17 -7.21 5.22
C THR A 18 1.82 -7.63 4.67
N THR A 19 1.44 -8.89 4.83
CA THR A 19 0.15 -9.40 4.38
C THR A 19 -1.00 -8.66 5.06
N LEU A 20 -0.87 -8.39 6.37
CA LEU A 20 -1.87 -7.64 7.13
C LEU A 20 -2.05 -6.23 6.54
N TYR A 21 -0.96 -5.50 6.31
CA TYR A 21 -1.02 -4.14 5.77
C TYR A 21 -1.61 -4.11 4.35
N LEU A 22 -1.19 -5.03 3.48
CA LEU A 22 -1.70 -5.08 2.11
C LEU A 22 -3.17 -5.47 2.06
N SER A 23 -3.60 -6.39 2.92
CA SER A 23 -5.02 -6.77 3.01
C SER A 23 -5.88 -5.61 3.49
N ALA A 24 -5.39 -4.84 4.48
CA ALA A 24 -6.08 -3.65 4.96
C ALA A 24 -6.16 -2.58 3.86
N ALA A 25 -5.07 -2.38 3.11
CA ALA A 25 -5.03 -1.42 2.02
C ALA A 25 -6.03 -1.78 0.91
N MET A 26 -6.16 -3.07 0.58
CA MET A 26 -7.14 -3.53 -0.41
C MET A 26 -8.57 -3.24 0.03
N GLN A 27 -8.88 -3.38 1.32
CA GLN A 27 -10.21 -3.06 1.83
C GLN A 27 -10.50 -1.56 1.84
N VAL A 28 -9.48 -0.74 2.05
CA VAL A 28 -9.61 0.73 2.06
C VAL A 28 -9.66 1.30 0.66
N LEU A 29 -8.75 0.86 -0.23
CA LEU A 29 -8.54 1.46 -1.56
C LEU A 29 -9.17 0.69 -2.71
N GLY A 30 -9.48 -0.59 -2.53
CA GLY A 30 -9.96 -1.47 -3.60
C GLY A 30 -11.43 -1.30 -3.92
N ASN A 31 -11.85 -0.07 -4.23
CA ASN A 31 -13.22 0.24 -4.64
C ASN A 31 -13.35 0.26 -6.17
N ASP A 32 -14.55 0.56 -6.68
CA ASP A 32 -14.83 0.58 -8.13
C ASP A 32 -14.08 1.68 -8.87
N GLN A 33 -13.55 2.68 -8.15
CA GLN A 33 -12.81 3.80 -8.71
C GLN A 33 -11.31 3.50 -8.85
N PHE A 34 -10.81 2.44 -8.22
CA PHE A 34 -9.39 2.10 -8.23
C PHE A 34 -8.96 1.61 -9.62
N ARG A 35 -7.87 2.20 -10.13
CA ARG A 35 -7.28 1.78 -11.40
C ARG A 35 -5.79 2.06 -11.43
N TYR A 36 -5.06 1.23 -12.15
CA TYR A 36 -3.65 1.49 -12.46
C TYR A 36 -3.57 2.35 -13.72
N VAL A 37 -2.74 3.40 -13.68
CA VAL A 37 -2.60 4.37 -14.77
C VAL A 37 -1.19 4.43 -15.34
N GLY A 38 -0.21 3.75 -14.76
CA GLY A 38 1.15 3.70 -15.25
C GLY A 38 1.92 2.51 -14.71
N GLU A 39 2.88 2.03 -15.49
CA GLU A 39 3.72 0.89 -15.13
C GLU A 39 5.14 1.13 -15.62
N TRP A 40 6.12 0.90 -14.75
CA TRP A 40 7.53 0.97 -15.10
C TRP A 40 8.24 -0.25 -14.52
N PHE A 41 9.04 -0.95 -15.34
CA PHE A 41 9.68 -2.19 -14.94
C PHE A 41 11.19 -2.06 -15.00
N GLY A 42 11.87 -2.54 -13.93
CA GLY A 42 13.29 -2.81 -13.91
C GLY A 42 13.54 -4.31 -14.02
N GLU A 43 14.78 -4.72 -13.85
CA GLU A 43 15.16 -6.14 -13.95
C GLU A 43 14.47 -6.98 -12.86
N ASN A 44 14.51 -6.53 -11.60
CA ASN A 44 13.89 -7.21 -10.46
C ASN A 44 12.99 -6.27 -9.67
N SER A 45 12.34 -5.33 -10.36
CA SER A 45 11.49 -4.34 -9.72
C SER A 45 10.40 -3.84 -10.65
N ALA A 46 9.37 -3.26 -10.04
CA ALA A 46 8.29 -2.61 -10.77
C ALA A 46 7.78 -1.42 -9.97
N VAL A 47 7.34 -0.39 -10.69
CA VAL A 47 6.62 0.74 -10.11
C VAL A 47 5.26 0.81 -10.80
N LEU A 48 4.20 0.72 -10.02
CA LEU A 48 2.83 0.77 -10.52
C LEU A 48 2.15 2.01 -9.96
N GLU A 49 1.70 2.89 -10.84
CA GLU A 49 0.95 4.09 -10.44
C GLU A 49 -0.54 3.79 -10.42
N PHE A 50 -1.21 4.20 -9.36
CA PHE A 50 -2.66 4.02 -9.25
C PHE A 50 -3.37 5.34 -8.95
N GLU A 51 -4.63 5.38 -9.29
CA GLU A 51 -5.55 6.45 -8.94
C GLU A 51 -6.83 5.84 -8.39
N THR A 52 -7.40 6.51 -7.41
CA THR A 52 -8.73 6.18 -6.90
C THR A 52 -9.36 7.41 -6.28
N GLU A 53 -10.61 7.29 -5.90
CA GLU A 53 -11.34 8.32 -5.16
C GLU A 53 -12.01 7.66 -3.97
N LEU A 54 -11.96 8.32 -2.81
CA LEU A 54 -12.52 7.81 -1.58
C LEU A 54 -13.10 8.98 -0.79
N ASP A 55 -14.40 8.92 -0.49
CA ASP A 55 -15.13 9.99 0.22
C ASP A 55 -14.92 11.38 -0.42
N GLY A 56 -14.93 11.44 -1.77
CA GLY A 56 -14.73 12.68 -2.52
C GLY A 56 -13.30 13.17 -2.59
N ILE A 57 -12.35 12.43 -2.06
CA ILE A 57 -10.93 12.80 -2.09
C ILE A 57 -10.21 11.96 -3.14
N SER A 58 -9.57 12.64 -4.11
CA SER A 58 -8.76 11.97 -5.13
C SER A 58 -7.44 11.53 -4.52
N ILE A 59 -7.07 10.28 -4.78
CA ILE A 59 -5.84 9.65 -4.28
C ILE A 59 -5.01 9.19 -5.45
N ASN A 60 -3.75 9.59 -5.49
CA ASN A 60 -2.78 9.13 -6.48
C ASN A 60 -1.57 8.58 -5.73
N GLY A 61 -1.10 7.42 -6.14
CA GLY A 61 0.02 6.80 -5.47
C GLY A 61 0.80 5.86 -6.38
N ILE A 62 1.90 5.36 -5.83
CA ILE A 62 2.73 4.36 -6.50
C ILE A 62 3.02 3.21 -5.54
N ASP A 63 3.06 2.01 -6.12
CA ASP A 63 3.58 0.80 -5.48
C ASP A 63 4.95 0.52 -6.06
N MET A 64 5.99 0.54 -5.23
CA MET A 64 7.35 0.17 -5.65
C MET A 64 7.64 -1.23 -5.12
N ILE A 65 7.76 -2.19 -6.04
CA ILE A 65 7.86 -3.61 -5.71
C ILE A 65 9.22 -4.12 -6.15
N GLY A 66 9.93 -4.81 -5.26
CA GLY A 66 11.18 -5.49 -5.58
C GLY A 66 11.06 -6.97 -5.28
N TRP A 67 11.77 -7.80 -6.07
CA TRP A 67 11.77 -9.25 -5.85
C TRP A 67 13.19 -9.81 -6.07
N ASN A 68 13.40 -11.01 -5.56
CA ASN A 68 14.67 -11.72 -5.72
C ASN A 68 14.66 -12.58 -6.99
N ASP A 69 15.78 -13.26 -7.26
CA ASP A 69 15.91 -14.10 -8.46
C ASP A 69 14.97 -15.30 -8.46
N ALA A 70 14.48 -15.70 -7.29
CA ALA A 70 13.48 -16.77 -7.17
C ALA A 70 12.04 -16.28 -7.41
N GLY A 71 11.86 -14.99 -7.72
CA GLY A 71 10.53 -14.40 -7.96
C GLY A 71 9.76 -14.09 -6.71
N GLN A 72 10.40 -14.11 -5.54
CA GLN A 72 9.74 -13.77 -4.27
C GLN A 72 9.88 -12.29 -3.97
N ILE A 73 8.77 -11.63 -3.64
CA ILE A 73 8.78 -10.21 -3.28
C ILE A 73 9.54 -10.03 -1.97
N ASN A 74 10.56 -9.17 -1.98
CA ASN A 74 11.36 -8.85 -0.81
C ASN A 74 11.25 -7.39 -0.37
N SER A 75 10.60 -6.55 -1.17
CA SER A 75 10.43 -5.12 -0.87
C SER A 75 9.11 -4.63 -1.46
N PHE A 76 8.36 -3.87 -0.67
CA PHE A 76 7.13 -3.25 -1.10
C PHE A 76 7.00 -1.88 -0.43
N LYS A 77 7.10 -0.81 -1.21
CA LYS A 77 7.00 0.55 -0.70
C LYS A 77 5.84 1.26 -1.39
N VAL A 78 5.04 1.99 -0.62
CA VAL A 78 3.91 2.75 -1.14
C VAL A 78 4.11 4.23 -0.85
N MET A 79 3.92 5.06 -1.87
CA MET A 79 3.91 6.51 -1.74
C MET A 79 2.58 7.05 -2.26
N VAL A 80 2.04 8.05 -1.59
CA VAL A 80 0.71 8.58 -1.87
C VAL A 80 0.71 10.11 -1.79
N ARG A 81 -0.06 10.73 -2.65
CA ARG A 81 -0.33 12.17 -2.63
C ARG A 81 -1.83 12.42 -2.82
N PRO A 82 -2.38 13.59 -2.52
CA PRO A 82 -1.80 14.71 -1.76
C PRO A 82 -1.89 14.49 -0.25
N LEU A 83 -1.47 15.47 0.54
CA LEU A 83 -1.52 15.39 2.01
C LEU A 83 -2.91 15.03 2.53
N LYS A 84 -3.96 15.59 1.94
CA LYS A 84 -5.34 15.30 2.33
C LYS A 84 -5.64 13.80 2.22
N ALA A 85 -5.17 13.15 1.15
CA ALA A 85 -5.31 11.71 0.95
C ALA A 85 -4.53 10.93 2.01
N ILE A 86 -3.31 11.36 2.34
CA ILE A 86 -2.47 10.70 3.35
C ILE A 86 -3.15 10.76 4.71
N ASN A 87 -3.70 11.91 5.10
CA ASN A 87 -4.40 12.05 6.38
C ASN A 87 -5.61 11.13 6.46
N MET A 88 -6.39 11.03 5.39
CA MET A 88 -7.53 10.14 5.34
C MET A 88 -7.11 8.67 5.42
N LEU A 89 -6.07 8.28 4.66
CA LEU A 89 -5.54 6.92 4.69
C LEU A 89 -5.03 6.54 6.06
N HIS A 90 -4.35 7.46 6.75
CA HIS A 90 -3.86 7.22 8.10
C HIS A 90 -5.02 6.83 9.03
N GLN A 91 -6.11 7.57 8.98
CA GLN A 91 -7.29 7.28 9.81
C GLN A 91 -7.95 5.96 9.42
N MET A 92 -8.16 5.74 8.14
CA MET A 92 -8.87 4.54 7.65
C MET A 92 -8.04 3.28 7.81
N MET A 93 -6.73 3.35 7.56
CA MET A 93 -5.83 2.22 7.75
C MET A 93 -5.70 1.87 9.22
N GLY A 94 -5.62 2.88 10.10
CA GLY A 94 -5.59 2.66 11.55
C GLY A 94 -6.83 1.94 12.04
N ALA A 95 -8.00 2.36 11.61
CA ALA A 95 -9.26 1.72 11.95
C ALA A 95 -9.34 0.29 11.41
N MET A 96 -8.93 0.07 10.16
CA MET A 96 -8.96 -1.23 9.53
C MET A 96 -8.01 -2.21 10.19
N LEU A 97 -6.77 -1.78 10.48
CA LEU A 97 -5.79 -2.62 11.16
C LEU A 97 -6.25 -3.00 12.56
N THR A 98 -6.92 -2.10 13.26
CA THR A 98 -7.50 -2.39 14.58
C THR A 98 -8.57 -3.48 14.48
N GLN A 99 -9.42 -3.44 13.45
CA GLN A 99 -10.44 -4.47 13.21
C GLN A 99 -9.84 -5.83 12.86
N MET A 100 -8.73 -5.83 12.11
CA MET A 100 -8.08 -7.04 11.63
C MET A 100 -7.07 -7.62 12.60
N ALA A 101 -6.63 -6.83 13.60
CA ALA A 101 -5.66 -7.29 14.58
C ALA A 101 -6.25 -8.42 15.44
N PRO A 102 -5.44 -9.45 15.79
CA PRO A 102 -5.91 -10.48 16.69
C PRO A 102 -6.32 -9.89 18.04
N LYS A 103 -7.45 -10.35 18.56
CA LYS A 103 -7.89 -9.96 19.91
C LYS A 103 -7.20 -10.87 20.92
N ASN A 104 -6.51 -10.26 21.84
CA ASN A 104 -5.89 -11.00 22.94
C ASN A 104 -6.90 -11.28 24.04
#